data_4c201fab1f60e4f750297a3f7d17ca96
#
_entry.id   4c201fab1f60e4f750297a3f7d17ca96
#
_cell.length_a   1.000
_cell.length_b   1.000
_cell.length_c   1.000
_cell.angle_alpha   90.00
_cell.angle_beta   90.00
_cell.angle_gamma   90.00
#
_symmetry.space_group_name_H-M   'P 1'
#
loop_
_entity.id
_entity.type
_entity.pdbx_description
1 polymer ?
#
loop_
_entity_poly.entity_id
_entity_poly.type
_entity_poly.pdbx_seq_one_letter_code
_entity_poly.pdbx_strand_id
1 'polypeptide(L)'
;MKLVMYAHGGSKNHGCEAIVRTTAKLLTEIDSRPILLSYKKEEDEAYGLYQFVEIRQELHEINKKSPDFMLAYLRQKLFHDYHRMDALMHKKAINELPAIDAALFIGGDNYCYSDVKNYAPINDYMQKKAKKLVLWGTSVEPELLEDKAIREDIKRFDLIVARESISSINVGS
;
A
#
# COMPACT_ATOMS: atom_id res chain seq x y z
N MET A 1 -18.39 -6.86 2.86
CA MET A 1 -16.93 -7.03 2.87
C MET A 1 -16.31 -5.78 3.50
N LYS A 2 -15.16 -5.91 4.15
CA LYS A 2 -14.41 -4.75 4.63
C LYS A 2 -13.13 -4.59 3.81
N LEU A 3 -12.98 -3.42 3.19
CA LEU A 3 -11.90 -3.10 2.27
C LEU A 3 -10.99 -2.02 2.85
N VAL A 4 -9.70 -2.14 2.55
CA VAL A 4 -8.68 -1.12 2.88
C VAL A 4 -7.94 -0.73 1.61
N MET A 5 -7.73 0.56 1.42
CA MET A 5 -6.84 1.13 0.41
C MET A 5 -5.57 1.64 1.10
N TYR A 6 -4.41 1.41 0.51
CA TYR A 6 -3.11 1.84 1.04
C TYR A 6 -2.13 2.19 -0.08
N ALA A 7 -0.95 2.69 0.26
CA ALA A 7 0.05 3.21 -0.69
C ALA A 7 -0.42 4.44 -1.47
N HIS A 8 -1.26 5.26 -0.83
CA HIS A 8 -1.78 6.51 -1.39
C HIS A 8 -0.78 7.66 -1.18
N GLY A 9 -0.42 8.35 -2.26
CA GLY A 9 0.58 9.41 -2.24
C GLY A 9 0.12 10.78 -1.74
N GLY A 10 -1.19 10.94 -1.38
CA GLY A 10 -1.81 12.19 -0.95
C GLY A 10 -2.54 12.93 -2.07
N SER A 11 -3.58 13.71 -1.68
CA SER A 11 -4.54 14.32 -2.61
C SER A 11 -4.03 15.56 -3.35
N LYS A 12 -2.88 16.14 -2.97
CA LYS A 12 -2.23 17.16 -3.79
C LYS A 12 -1.82 16.63 -5.16
N ASN A 13 -1.56 15.34 -5.26
CA ASN A 13 -1.52 14.66 -6.53
C ASN A 13 -2.96 14.30 -6.93
N HIS A 14 -3.53 15.08 -7.85
CA HIS A 14 -4.91 14.88 -8.33
C HIS A 14 -5.13 13.49 -8.95
N GLY A 15 -4.09 12.86 -9.48
CA GLY A 15 -4.16 11.46 -9.93
C GLY A 15 -4.44 10.50 -8.78
N CYS A 16 -3.72 10.66 -7.67
CA CYS A 16 -3.94 9.86 -6.46
C CYS A 16 -5.32 10.10 -5.86
N GLU A 17 -5.77 11.36 -5.79
CA GLU A 17 -7.12 11.74 -5.35
C GLU A 17 -8.19 11.05 -6.21
N ALA A 18 -8.06 11.13 -7.54
CA ALA A 18 -9.00 10.55 -8.49
C ALA A 18 -9.09 9.02 -8.35
N ILE A 19 -7.96 8.34 -8.13
CA ILE A 19 -7.92 6.89 -7.89
C ILE A 19 -8.77 6.55 -6.66
N VAL A 20 -8.58 7.23 -5.53
CA VAL A 20 -9.34 6.97 -4.31
C VAL A 20 -10.84 7.18 -4.53
N ARG A 21 -11.23 8.31 -5.11
CA ARG A 21 -12.65 8.64 -5.36
C ARG A 21 -13.32 7.62 -6.29
N THR A 22 -12.64 7.29 -7.39
CA THR A 22 -13.16 6.33 -8.37
C THR A 22 -13.26 4.95 -7.77
N THR A 23 -12.21 4.48 -7.10
CA THR A 23 -12.20 3.17 -6.44
C THR A 23 -13.31 3.08 -5.39
N ALA A 24 -13.44 4.08 -4.52
CA ALA A 24 -14.50 4.08 -3.51
C ALA A 24 -15.90 3.99 -4.14
N LYS A 25 -16.15 4.74 -5.23
CA LYS A 25 -17.44 4.67 -5.96
C LYS A 25 -17.68 3.29 -6.57
N LEU A 26 -16.69 2.71 -7.22
CA LEU A 26 -16.80 1.37 -7.82
C LEU A 26 -17.09 0.29 -6.77
N LEU A 27 -16.59 0.46 -5.56
CA LEU A 27 -16.70 -0.52 -4.49
C LEU A 27 -17.91 -0.29 -3.56
N THR A 28 -18.74 0.72 -3.82
CA THR A 28 -19.87 1.11 -2.94
C THR A 28 -20.85 -0.05 -2.67
N GLU A 29 -21.06 -0.95 -3.66
CA GLU A 29 -21.93 -2.11 -3.51
C GLU A 29 -21.33 -3.19 -2.62
N ILE A 30 -19.99 -3.22 -2.46
CA ILE A 30 -19.26 -4.24 -1.70
C ILE A 30 -18.90 -3.73 -0.30
N ASP A 31 -18.42 -2.52 -0.21
CA ASP A 31 -18.12 -1.81 1.03
C ASP A 31 -18.50 -0.33 0.85
N SER A 32 -19.57 0.07 1.51
CA SER A 32 -20.11 1.45 1.41
C SER A 32 -19.14 2.50 1.93
N ARG A 33 -18.17 2.12 2.73
CA ARG A 33 -17.17 3.03 3.28
C ARG A 33 -15.84 2.30 3.53
N PRO A 34 -15.03 2.07 2.49
CA PRO A 34 -13.71 1.46 2.64
C PRO A 34 -12.79 2.36 3.47
N ILE A 35 -11.78 1.76 4.11
CA ILE A 35 -10.77 2.50 4.87
C ILE A 35 -9.66 2.94 3.89
N LEU A 36 -9.22 4.19 4.02
CA LEU A 36 -8.00 4.70 3.38
C LEU A 36 -6.92 4.89 4.45
N LEU A 37 -5.80 4.18 4.33
CA LEU A 37 -4.59 4.52 5.04
C LEU A 37 -3.90 5.67 4.32
N SER A 38 -3.70 6.78 5.02
CA SER A 38 -3.19 8.02 4.45
C SER A 38 -1.90 8.47 5.14
N TYR A 39 -0.89 8.80 4.36
CA TYR A 39 0.33 9.48 4.83
C TYR A 39 0.06 10.92 5.25
N LYS A 40 -0.95 11.54 4.63
CA LYS A 40 -1.27 12.95 4.77
C LYS A 40 -2.76 13.13 5.07
N LYS A 41 -3.20 12.55 6.17
CA LYS A 41 -4.61 12.51 6.56
C LYS A 41 -5.30 13.88 6.50
N GLU A 42 -4.67 14.93 7.04
CA GLU A 42 -5.23 16.29 7.07
C GLU A 42 -5.40 16.86 5.65
N GLU A 43 -4.46 16.55 4.74
CA GLU A 43 -4.55 16.93 3.33
C GLU A 43 -5.74 16.23 2.67
N ASP A 44 -5.86 14.93 2.82
CA ASP A 44 -6.94 14.13 2.23
C ASP A 44 -8.31 14.53 2.79
N GLU A 45 -8.39 14.88 4.06
CA GLU A 45 -9.59 15.44 4.68
C GLU A 45 -9.94 16.80 4.07
N ALA A 46 -8.96 17.69 3.87
CA ALA A 46 -9.17 18.99 3.23
C ALA A 46 -9.67 18.89 1.77
N TYR A 47 -9.24 17.85 1.06
CA TYR A 47 -9.74 17.52 -0.27
C TYR A 47 -11.11 16.78 -0.27
N GLY A 48 -11.69 16.55 0.90
CA GLY A 48 -13.03 15.99 1.04
C GLY A 48 -13.13 14.47 0.80
N LEU A 49 -12.02 13.73 0.86
CA LEU A 49 -12.05 12.27 0.69
C LEU A 49 -12.85 11.56 1.78
N TYR A 50 -13.02 12.19 2.95
CA TYR A 50 -13.86 11.67 4.03
C TYR A 50 -15.32 11.41 3.62
N GLN A 51 -15.79 12.00 2.52
CA GLN A 51 -17.14 11.75 1.99
C GLN A 51 -17.26 10.35 1.36
N PHE A 52 -16.14 9.74 0.95
CA PHE A 52 -16.11 8.48 0.21
C PHE A 52 -15.49 7.34 1.01
N VAL A 53 -14.57 7.68 1.92
CA VAL A 53 -13.76 6.70 2.66
C VAL A 53 -13.65 7.07 4.14
N GLU A 54 -13.33 6.09 4.97
CA GLU A 54 -12.88 6.32 6.34
C GLU A 54 -11.35 6.55 6.32
N ILE A 55 -10.92 7.81 6.53
CA ILE A 55 -9.49 8.15 6.49
C ILE A 55 -8.85 7.82 7.84
N ARG A 56 -7.79 7.03 7.81
CA ARG A 56 -6.95 6.73 8.98
C ARG A 56 -5.53 7.17 8.74
N GLN A 57 -4.88 7.73 9.78
CA GLN A 57 -3.46 8.05 9.73
C GLN A 57 -2.65 6.77 9.57
N GLU A 58 -1.77 6.74 8.57
CA GLU A 58 -0.93 5.57 8.29
C GLU A 58 0.39 5.62 9.07
N LEU A 59 1.06 6.77 9.10
CA LEU A 59 2.36 6.90 9.75
C LEU A 59 2.22 7.21 11.24
N HIS A 60 2.95 6.44 12.05
CA HIS A 60 3.04 6.62 13.50
C HIS A 60 4.49 6.65 13.96
N GLU A 61 4.72 7.24 15.13
CA GLU A 61 6.02 7.20 15.78
C GLU A 61 6.45 5.77 16.09
N ILE A 62 7.73 5.48 15.84
CA ILE A 62 8.31 4.16 16.09
C ILE A 62 8.57 3.99 17.59
N ASN A 63 8.04 2.93 18.18
CA ASN A 63 8.40 2.55 19.54
C ASN A 63 9.82 1.95 19.57
N LYS A 64 10.81 2.77 19.94
CA LYS A 64 12.23 2.38 20.00
C LYS A 64 12.52 1.30 21.05
N LYS A 65 11.59 0.98 21.95
CA LYS A 65 11.72 -0.11 22.93
C LYS A 65 11.14 -1.43 22.46
N SER A 66 10.54 -1.47 21.26
CA SER A 66 9.92 -2.70 20.75
C SER A 66 10.96 -3.70 20.25
N PRO A 67 10.69 -5.02 20.35
CA PRO A 67 11.53 -6.05 19.75
C PRO A 67 11.71 -5.87 18.23
N ASP A 68 10.66 -5.40 17.55
CA ASP A 68 10.69 -5.12 16.11
C ASP A 68 11.69 -4.02 15.77
N PHE A 69 11.73 -2.95 16.58
CA PHE A 69 12.75 -1.90 16.40
C PHE A 69 14.17 -2.46 16.56
N MET A 70 14.40 -3.26 17.60
CA MET A 70 15.72 -3.88 17.83
C MET A 70 16.13 -4.77 16.65
N LEU A 71 15.21 -5.58 16.13
CA LEU A 71 15.47 -6.43 14.98
C LEU A 71 15.74 -5.60 13.71
N ALA A 72 14.94 -4.59 13.43
CA ALA A 72 15.13 -3.70 12.28
C ALA A 72 16.46 -2.95 12.38
N TYR A 73 16.82 -2.47 13.57
CA TYR A 73 18.09 -1.79 13.83
C TYR A 73 19.30 -2.71 13.60
N LEU A 74 19.23 -3.97 14.08
CA LEU A 74 20.30 -4.96 13.84
C LEU A 74 20.44 -5.26 12.34
N ARG A 75 19.33 -5.43 11.63
CA ARG A 75 19.35 -5.66 10.16
C ARG A 75 19.92 -4.45 9.42
N GLN A 76 19.57 -3.26 9.80
CA GLN A 76 20.13 -2.03 9.24
C GLN A 76 21.66 -1.97 9.45
N LYS A 77 22.12 -2.30 10.65
CA LYS A 77 23.56 -2.30 10.99
C LYS A 77 24.35 -3.39 10.25
N LEU A 78 23.79 -4.60 10.12
CA LEU A 78 24.50 -5.77 9.57
C LEU A 78 24.35 -5.90 8.06
N PHE A 79 23.21 -5.52 7.49
CA PHE A 79 22.84 -5.77 6.11
C PHE A 79 22.45 -4.51 5.31
N HIS A 80 22.56 -3.31 5.94
CA HIS A 80 22.16 -2.03 5.33
C HIS A 80 20.68 -2.03 4.84
N ASP A 81 19.81 -2.82 5.50
CA ASP A 81 18.38 -2.93 5.19
C ASP A 81 17.62 -1.84 5.95
N TYR A 82 17.39 -0.70 5.28
CA TYR A 82 16.65 0.45 5.81
C TYR A 82 15.14 0.29 5.68
N HIS A 83 14.66 -0.50 4.70
CA HIS A 83 13.24 -0.61 4.36
C HIS A 83 12.39 -1.13 5.52
N ARG A 84 12.94 -2.04 6.35
CA ARG A 84 12.22 -2.54 7.53
C ARG A 84 12.07 -1.50 8.63
N MET A 85 13.01 -0.58 8.77
CA MET A 85 12.91 0.49 9.75
C MET A 85 11.75 1.43 9.39
N ASP A 86 11.68 1.84 8.12
CA ASP A 86 10.64 2.72 7.61
C ASP A 86 9.26 2.04 7.73
N ALA A 87 9.16 0.77 7.40
CA ALA A 87 7.93 0.00 7.52
C ALA A 87 7.35 -0.08 8.95
N LEU A 88 8.18 0.08 9.99
CA LEU A 88 7.68 0.12 11.38
C LEU A 88 6.74 1.30 11.65
N MET A 89 6.87 2.40 10.89
CA MET A 89 5.96 3.55 10.99
C MET A 89 4.53 3.19 10.57
N HIS A 90 4.37 2.21 9.69
CA HIS A 90 3.08 1.73 9.17
C HIS A 90 2.45 0.64 10.04
N LYS A 91 3.29 -0.10 10.78
CA LYS A 91 2.88 -1.32 11.51
C LYS A 91 1.74 -1.09 12.48
N LYS A 92 1.75 0.05 13.20
CA LYS A 92 0.69 0.38 14.16
C LYS A 92 -0.65 0.54 13.48
N ALA A 93 -0.73 1.36 12.42
CA ALA A 93 -1.95 1.59 11.67
C ALA A 93 -2.53 0.27 11.12
N ILE A 94 -1.66 -0.58 10.55
CA ILE A 94 -2.08 -1.88 9.99
C ILE A 94 -2.61 -2.81 11.10
N ASN A 95 -1.96 -2.87 12.25
CA ASN A 95 -2.39 -3.71 13.37
C ASN A 95 -3.75 -3.28 13.95
N GLU A 96 -4.03 -1.97 13.95
CA GLU A 96 -5.29 -1.39 14.45
C GLU A 96 -6.46 -1.53 13.46
N LEU A 97 -6.22 -2.02 12.24
CA LEU A 97 -7.29 -2.32 11.31
C LEU A 97 -8.20 -3.44 11.85
N PRO A 98 -9.52 -3.37 11.58
CA PRO A 98 -10.43 -4.49 11.84
C PRO A 98 -10.04 -5.72 11.00
N ALA A 99 -10.85 -6.77 11.04
CA ALA A 99 -10.72 -7.88 10.10
C ALA A 99 -10.98 -7.36 8.66
N ILE A 100 -10.01 -7.57 7.77
CA ILE A 100 -10.02 -7.07 6.39
C ILE A 100 -10.25 -8.23 5.42
N ASP A 101 -11.22 -8.09 4.54
CA ASP A 101 -11.47 -9.07 3.47
C ASP A 101 -10.52 -8.88 2.29
N ALA A 102 -10.28 -7.63 1.86
CA ALA A 102 -9.26 -7.35 0.86
C ALA A 102 -8.56 -6.01 1.14
N ALA A 103 -7.24 -5.99 0.91
CA ALA A 103 -6.42 -4.78 0.93
C ALA A 103 -5.98 -4.45 -0.50
N LEU A 104 -6.27 -3.23 -0.94
CA LEU A 104 -5.99 -2.72 -2.26
C LEU A 104 -4.78 -1.79 -2.20
N PHE A 105 -3.69 -2.19 -2.84
CA PHE A 105 -2.56 -1.31 -3.13
C PHE A 105 -2.96 -0.40 -4.29
N ILE A 106 -3.16 0.90 -4.03
CA ILE A 106 -3.73 1.84 -5.01
C ILE A 106 -2.71 2.84 -5.56
N GLY A 107 -1.46 2.54 -5.46
CA GLY A 107 -0.37 3.46 -5.78
C GLY A 107 -0.08 3.64 -7.28
N GLY A 108 -1.09 3.67 -8.15
CA GLY A 108 -1.03 4.03 -9.58
C GLY A 108 0.29 3.72 -10.32
N ASP A 109 1.30 4.53 -10.11
CA ASP A 109 2.63 4.46 -10.73
C ASP A 109 3.76 4.03 -9.77
N ASN A 110 3.44 3.55 -8.56
CA ASN A 110 4.46 3.16 -7.59
C ASN A 110 5.39 2.04 -8.11
N TYR A 111 4.90 1.15 -8.98
CA TYR A 111 5.73 0.14 -9.65
C TYR A 111 6.41 0.63 -10.94
N CYS A 112 6.48 1.95 -11.14
CA CYS A 112 7.29 2.58 -12.17
C CYS A 112 8.63 3.11 -11.64
N TYR A 113 8.87 3.03 -10.32
CA TYR A 113 10.06 3.59 -9.67
C TYR A 113 10.78 2.55 -8.81
N SER A 114 12.10 2.66 -8.72
CA SER A 114 12.93 1.69 -7.96
C SER A 114 12.71 1.71 -6.45
N ASP A 115 12.13 2.77 -5.91
CA ASP A 115 11.78 2.92 -4.49
C ASP A 115 10.55 2.08 -4.09
N VAL A 116 9.89 1.43 -5.05
CA VAL A 116 8.84 0.44 -4.79
C VAL A 116 9.26 -0.64 -3.78
N LYS A 117 10.54 -0.95 -3.69
CA LYS A 117 11.10 -1.87 -2.68
C LYS A 117 10.76 -1.49 -1.24
N ASN A 118 10.51 -0.21 -0.97
CA ASN A 118 10.08 0.27 0.34
C ASN A 118 8.71 -0.30 0.74
N TYR A 119 7.87 -0.66 -0.24
CA TYR A 119 6.55 -1.22 0.03
C TYR A 119 6.56 -2.71 0.37
N ALA A 120 7.61 -3.46 0.00
CA ALA A 120 7.65 -4.91 0.23
C ALA A 120 7.44 -5.31 1.71
N PRO A 121 8.05 -4.65 2.72
CA PRO A 121 7.77 -4.94 4.13
C PRO A 121 6.36 -4.48 4.56
N ILE A 122 5.80 -3.44 3.94
CA ILE A 122 4.43 -2.97 4.20
C ILE A 122 3.43 -3.99 3.65
N ASN A 123 3.67 -4.48 2.43
CA ASN A 123 2.90 -5.54 1.80
C ASN A 123 2.93 -6.84 2.64
N ASP A 124 4.07 -7.17 3.26
CA ASP A 124 4.19 -8.29 4.19
C ASP A 124 3.30 -8.13 5.44
N TYR A 125 3.22 -6.94 6.02
CA TYR A 125 2.30 -6.66 7.12
C TYR A 125 0.83 -6.73 6.67
N MET A 126 0.53 -6.16 5.50
CA MET A 126 -0.82 -6.15 4.97
C MET A 126 -1.32 -7.55 4.60
N GLN A 127 -0.45 -8.38 4.02
CA GLN A 127 -0.74 -9.79 3.68
C GLN A 127 -1.11 -10.63 4.91
N LYS A 128 -0.50 -10.33 6.06
CA LYS A 128 -0.81 -11.01 7.34
C LYS A 128 -2.13 -10.53 7.95
N LYS A 129 -2.62 -9.37 7.54
CA LYS A 129 -3.81 -8.73 8.11
C LYS A 129 -5.06 -8.94 7.27
N ALA A 130 -4.95 -8.93 5.96
CA ALA A 130 -6.05 -9.08 5.00
C ALA A 130 -6.14 -10.52 4.49
N LYS A 131 -7.35 -10.98 4.15
CA LYS A 131 -7.57 -12.29 3.51
C LYS A 131 -7.07 -12.31 2.07
N LYS A 132 -7.14 -11.16 1.37
CA LYS A 132 -6.70 -10.99 -0.02
C LYS A 132 -5.91 -9.71 -0.17
N LEU A 133 -4.86 -9.77 -0.96
CA LEU A 133 -4.05 -8.62 -1.34
C LEU A 133 -4.24 -8.35 -2.83
N VAL A 134 -4.59 -7.13 -3.19
CA VAL A 134 -4.91 -6.74 -4.57
C VAL A 134 -4.01 -5.59 -5.00
N LEU A 135 -3.34 -5.74 -6.12
CA LEU A 135 -2.64 -4.66 -6.81
C LEU A 135 -3.65 -3.99 -7.76
N TRP A 136 -4.06 -2.76 -7.45
CA TRP A 136 -5.23 -2.13 -8.05
C TRP A 136 -4.87 -0.92 -8.91
N GLY A 137 -5.12 -1.03 -10.22
CA GLY A 137 -4.95 0.08 -11.17
C GLY A 137 -3.52 0.57 -11.27
N THR A 138 -2.55 -0.34 -11.27
CA THR A 138 -1.13 -0.04 -11.23
C THR A 138 -0.48 -0.21 -12.60
N SER A 139 0.39 0.75 -12.96
CA SER A 139 1.38 0.61 -14.03
C SER A 139 2.63 -0.09 -13.48
N VAL A 140 3.23 -0.95 -14.30
CA VAL A 140 4.46 -1.68 -13.94
C VAL A 140 5.49 -1.52 -15.05
N GLU A 141 6.64 -0.93 -14.74
CA GLU A 141 7.75 -0.82 -15.69
C GLU A 141 8.44 -2.17 -15.88
N PRO A 142 8.65 -2.62 -17.15
CA PRO A 142 9.25 -3.92 -17.45
C PRO A 142 10.64 -4.10 -16.83
N GLU A 143 11.46 -3.05 -16.83
CA GLU A 143 12.82 -3.06 -16.31
C GLU A 143 12.87 -3.39 -14.82
N LEU A 144 11.84 -2.99 -14.06
CA LEU A 144 11.77 -3.30 -12.63
C LEU A 144 11.50 -4.79 -12.38
N LEU A 145 10.91 -5.49 -13.34
CA LEU A 145 10.67 -6.93 -13.25
C LEU A 145 11.95 -7.77 -13.40
N GLU A 146 13.07 -7.17 -13.83
CA GLU A 146 14.39 -7.83 -13.79
C GLU A 146 14.88 -8.00 -12.35
N ASP A 147 14.44 -7.15 -11.43
CA ASP A 147 14.78 -7.26 -10.02
C ASP A 147 13.97 -8.38 -9.34
N LYS A 148 14.71 -9.37 -8.81
CA LYS A 148 14.11 -10.53 -8.13
C LYS A 148 13.24 -10.12 -6.94
N ALA A 149 13.63 -9.11 -6.17
CA ALA A 149 12.90 -8.70 -4.98
C ALA A 149 11.54 -8.08 -5.36
N ILE A 150 11.50 -7.31 -6.44
CA ILE A 150 10.26 -6.72 -6.96
C ILE A 150 9.33 -7.80 -7.52
N ARG A 151 9.88 -8.76 -8.29
CA ARG A 151 9.08 -9.91 -8.76
C ARG A 151 8.45 -10.70 -7.61
N GLU A 152 9.21 -11.00 -6.57
CA GLU A 152 8.70 -11.74 -5.42
C GLU A 152 7.67 -10.91 -4.62
N ASP A 153 7.78 -9.60 -4.61
CA ASP A 153 6.76 -8.75 -3.99
C ASP A 153 5.45 -8.74 -4.80
N ILE A 154 5.53 -8.62 -6.12
CA ILE A 154 4.34 -8.68 -7.00
C ILE A 154 3.60 -10.01 -6.88
N LYS A 155 4.31 -11.13 -6.74
CA LYS A 155 3.71 -12.46 -6.55
C LYS A 155 2.90 -12.61 -5.26
N ARG A 156 2.99 -11.67 -4.31
CA ARG A 156 2.18 -11.68 -3.08
C ARG A 156 0.72 -11.33 -3.34
N PHE A 157 0.46 -10.62 -4.42
CA PHE A 157 -0.89 -10.17 -4.74
C PHE A 157 -1.73 -11.31 -5.30
N ASP A 158 -2.89 -11.54 -4.68
CA ASP A 158 -3.87 -12.55 -5.13
C ASP A 158 -4.56 -12.15 -6.44
N LEU A 159 -4.63 -10.85 -6.72
CA LEU A 159 -5.21 -10.29 -7.92
C LEU A 159 -4.42 -9.05 -8.33
N ILE A 160 -4.17 -8.92 -9.62
CA ILE A 160 -3.53 -7.77 -10.24
C ILE A 160 -4.49 -7.17 -11.26
N VAL A 161 -4.85 -5.92 -11.05
CA VAL A 161 -5.65 -5.12 -11.99
C VAL A 161 -4.73 -4.06 -12.57
N ALA A 162 -4.21 -4.33 -13.76
CA ALA A 162 -3.33 -3.40 -14.47
C ALA A 162 -4.11 -2.18 -14.97
N ARG A 163 -3.46 -1.01 -14.97
CA ARG A 163 -4.05 0.23 -15.45
C ARG A 163 -4.14 0.27 -16.97
N GLU A 164 -3.17 -0.34 -17.65
CA GLU A 164 -3.08 -0.41 -19.11
C GLU A 164 -2.64 -1.80 -19.58
N SER A 165 -2.85 -2.09 -20.88
CA SER A 165 -2.57 -3.39 -21.47
C SER A 165 -1.10 -3.80 -21.45
N ILE A 166 -0.17 -2.84 -21.52
CA ILE A 166 1.28 -3.11 -21.47
C ILE A 166 1.65 -3.69 -20.09
N SER A 167 1.19 -3.09 -19.01
CA SER A 167 1.41 -3.61 -17.66
C SER A 167 0.78 -4.99 -17.44
N SER A 168 -0.38 -5.24 -18.05
CA SER A 168 -1.03 -6.55 -17.99
C SER A 168 -0.19 -7.67 -18.63
N ILE A 169 0.47 -7.38 -19.76
CA ILE A 169 1.36 -8.34 -20.45
C ILE A 169 2.60 -8.62 -19.60
N ASN A 170 3.20 -7.57 -19.02
CA ASN A 170 4.44 -7.68 -18.26
C ASN A 170 4.30 -8.50 -16.97
N VAL A 171 3.15 -8.45 -16.32
CA VAL A 171 2.91 -9.14 -15.04
C VAL A 171 2.40 -10.56 -15.25
N GLY A 172 1.79 -10.85 -16.38
CA GLY A 172 1.25 -12.18 -16.73
C GLY A 172 2.26 -13.18 -17.30
N SER A 173 3.51 -12.74 -17.56
CA SER A 173 4.62 -13.57 -18.04
C SER A 173 5.57 -13.92 -16.90
#